data_eecf5b2aff00e8ddf2fb89c325d6e7a2
#
_entry.id   eecf5b2aff00e8ddf2fb89c325d6e7a2
#
_cell.length_a   1.000
_cell.length_b   1.000
_cell.length_c   1.000
_cell.angle_alpha   90.00
_cell.angle_beta   90.00
_cell.angle_gamma   90.00
#
_symmetry.space_group_name_H-M   'P 1'
#
loop_
_entity.id
_entity.type
_entity.pdbx_description
1 polymer ?
#
loop_
_entity_poly.entity_id
_entity_poly.type
_entity_poly.pdbx_seq_one_letter_code
_entity_poly.pdbx_strand_id
1 'polypeptide(L)'
;YAITHLLNHSLNVFSLEAASYAKEHYFRPIWKSQVGTIALYGSFIVHVPLGLMSIISRKSFKISTREWLQIIFIILALFVFVQHVASMYLLTRTFESQLPYEVLYSFVLFDPNEIVVSTIFYTLMTVFIWVHGSIGMHNALTFRMKSYSKNFRKFLIIYLGVPILGLFGFWAGLKEQSLAMFFNIQAGNENFLMSVVSKAVPMEAFPSLEMVEALTLKYYPVFVLALLALGLFNVLRTKYFGQIQITYPNNMAIKVPKGTSVLEASRSAKLPHKSVCGGRGRCTTCRIKVASSDGSLPQPSIHEQRALDRAGLDQSIRLACQLKPVTNLSVTPLMNTESEFDVVGKAHELSGKEQETVILFVDLRNFTKLSETTLPYDVVYILNKYYATCGKAIEANSGRLDKFIGDGIMAIFEASDSIEKNCKEAVKAASEISKQIKLLSKDLSKEFSAELK
;
A
#
# COMPACT_ATOMS: atom_id res chain seq x y z
N TYR A 1 13.92 -10.78 -12.60
CA TYR A 1 13.67 -12.11 -13.19
C TYR A 1 12.28 -12.19 -13.83
N ALA A 2 11.19 -12.01 -13.09
CA ALA A 2 9.83 -12.18 -13.63
C ALA A 2 9.56 -11.37 -14.92
N ILE A 3 10.00 -10.11 -14.97
CA ILE A 3 9.89 -9.28 -16.19
C ILE A 3 10.63 -9.91 -17.37
N THR A 4 11.90 -10.26 -17.18
CA THR A 4 12.72 -10.84 -18.26
C THR A 4 12.21 -12.21 -18.69
N HIS A 5 11.66 -12.99 -17.74
CA HIS A 5 11.06 -14.29 -18.01
C HIS A 5 9.79 -14.16 -18.89
N LEU A 6 8.88 -13.24 -18.53
CA LEU A 6 7.67 -12.99 -19.31
C LEU A 6 7.98 -12.35 -20.69
N LEU A 7 8.98 -11.45 -20.74
CA LEU A 7 9.44 -10.89 -22.02
C LEU A 7 10.03 -11.97 -22.92
N ASN A 8 10.73 -12.97 -22.35
CA ASN A 8 11.19 -14.09 -23.16
C ASN A 8 10.03 -14.95 -23.68
N HIS A 9 9.02 -15.22 -22.84
CA HIS A 9 7.79 -15.88 -23.31
C HIS A 9 7.10 -15.11 -24.44
N SER A 10 7.10 -13.78 -24.41
CA SER A 10 6.46 -12.96 -25.45
C SER A 10 7.06 -13.18 -26.85
N LEU A 11 8.31 -13.63 -26.93
CA LEU A 11 8.98 -13.93 -28.21
C LEU A 11 8.40 -15.16 -28.92
N ASN A 12 7.69 -16.04 -28.20
CA ASN A 12 6.96 -17.16 -28.85
C ASN A 12 5.85 -16.69 -29.79
N VAL A 13 5.46 -15.41 -29.76
CA VAL A 13 4.57 -14.83 -30.78
C VAL A 13 5.21 -14.89 -32.20
N PHE A 14 6.54 -14.83 -32.26
CA PHE A 14 7.28 -14.92 -33.51
C PHE A 14 7.55 -16.38 -33.88
N SER A 15 8.18 -17.15 -33.00
CA SER A 15 8.40 -18.59 -33.11
C SER A 15 8.98 -19.17 -31.82
N LEU A 16 8.81 -20.48 -31.59
CA LEU A 16 9.47 -21.21 -30.51
C LEU A 16 10.99 -21.15 -30.61
N GLU A 17 11.52 -21.24 -31.86
CA GLU A 17 12.96 -21.13 -32.10
C GLU A 17 13.52 -19.79 -31.68
N ALA A 18 12.86 -18.66 -32.04
CA ALA A 18 13.31 -17.31 -31.66
C ALA A 18 13.32 -17.13 -30.15
N ALA A 19 12.30 -17.62 -29.46
CA ALA A 19 12.23 -17.55 -27.99
C ALA A 19 13.30 -18.44 -27.34
N SER A 20 13.53 -19.64 -27.87
CA SER A 20 14.57 -20.57 -27.41
C SER A 20 15.96 -19.99 -27.60
N TYR A 21 16.22 -19.38 -28.75
CA TYR A 21 17.50 -18.68 -29.03
C TYR A 21 17.74 -17.54 -28.05
N ALA A 22 16.74 -16.67 -27.85
CA ALA A 22 16.86 -15.56 -26.91
C ALA A 22 17.07 -16.04 -25.48
N LYS A 23 16.38 -17.12 -25.04
CA LYS A 23 16.57 -17.74 -23.75
C LYS A 23 18.02 -18.19 -23.54
N GLU A 24 18.58 -18.92 -24.47
CA GLU A 24 19.93 -19.50 -24.33
C GLU A 24 21.04 -18.45 -24.43
N HIS A 25 20.92 -17.46 -25.31
CA HIS A 25 22.01 -16.51 -25.60
C HIS A 25 21.95 -15.22 -24.77
N TYR A 26 20.75 -14.78 -24.33
CA TYR A 26 20.61 -13.50 -23.62
C TYR A 26 20.15 -13.67 -22.17
N PHE A 27 19.07 -14.42 -21.91
CA PHE A 27 18.46 -14.47 -20.58
C PHE A 27 19.13 -15.48 -19.65
N ARG A 28 19.43 -16.68 -20.13
CA ARG A 28 20.04 -17.76 -19.35
C ARG A 28 21.44 -17.39 -18.81
N PRO A 29 22.35 -16.80 -19.60
CA PRO A 29 23.67 -16.41 -19.11
C PRO A 29 23.60 -15.44 -17.92
N ILE A 30 22.67 -14.49 -17.96
CA ILE A 30 22.47 -13.54 -16.84
C ILE A 30 22.05 -14.28 -15.57
N TRP A 31 21.00 -15.11 -15.65
CA TRP A 31 20.38 -15.75 -14.48
C TRP A 31 21.11 -17.03 -14.03
N LYS A 32 21.92 -17.64 -14.90
CA LYS A 32 22.78 -18.79 -14.55
C LYS A 32 24.14 -18.35 -13.99
N SER A 33 24.54 -17.09 -14.15
CA SER A 33 25.74 -16.55 -13.53
C SER A 33 25.68 -16.65 -12.00
N GLN A 34 26.84 -16.62 -11.32
CA GLN A 34 26.88 -16.61 -9.86
C GLN A 34 26.08 -15.44 -9.26
N VAL A 35 26.26 -14.23 -9.81
CA VAL A 35 25.54 -13.03 -9.35
C VAL A 35 24.03 -13.19 -9.57
N GLY A 36 23.60 -13.62 -10.76
CA GLY A 36 22.18 -13.86 -11.06
C GLY A 36 21.56 -14.93 -10.17
N THR A 37 22.29 -16.02 -9.94
CA THR A 37 21.87 -17.12 -9.06
C THR A 37 21.71 -16.64 -7.61
N ILE A 38 22.69 -15.93 -7.06
CA ILE A 38 22.62 -15.37 -5.70
C ILE A 38 21.50 -14.33 -5.60
N ALA A 39 21.34 -13.45 -6.59
CA ALA A 39 20.30 -12.45 -6.60
C ALA A 39 18.89 -13.10 -6.64
N LEU A 40 18.70 -14.11 -7.45
CA LEU A 40 17.41 -14.81 -7.59
C LEU A 40 17.08 -15.61 -6.32
N TYR A 41 17.90 -16.60 -5.99
CA TYR A 41 17.59 -17.50 -4.85
C TYR A 41 17.75 -16.79 -3.51
N GLY A 42 18.73 -15.90 -3.35
CA GLY A 42 18.89 -15.08 -2.15
C GLY A 42 17.68 -14.19 -1.88
N SER A 43 17.08 -13.61 -2.94
CA SER A 43 15.85 -12.84 -2.79
C SER A 43 14.67 -13.69 -2.31
N PHE A 44 14.53 -14.95 -2.76
CA PHE A 44 13.51 -15.87 -2.26
C PHE A 44 13.74 -16.27 -0.80
N ILE A 45 15.00 -16.61 -0.44
CA ILE A 45 15.38 -16.99 0.93
C ILE A 45 15.06 -15.87 1.93
N VAL A 46 15.14 -14.61 1.52
CA VAL A 46 14.79 -13.46 2.37
C VAL A 46 13.30 -13.12 2.29
N HIS A 47 12.74 -13.06 1.08
CA HIS A 47 11.37 -12.59 0.88
C HIS A 47 10.31 -13.53 1.46
N VAL A 48 10.46 -14.84 1.25
CA VAL A 48 9.46 -15.82 1.69
C VAL A 48 9.33 -15.88 3.21
N PRO A 49 10.41 -16.05 4.01
CA PRO A 49 10.29 -16.04 5.46
C PRO A 49 9.74 -14.74 6.01
N LEU A 50 10.18 -13.57 5.49
CA LEU A 50 9.65 -12.29 5.93
C LEU A 50 8.16 -12.13 5.58
N GLY A 51 7.72 -12.63 4.43
CA GLY A 51 6.32 -12.66 4.05
C GLY A 51 5.48 -13.53 5.00
N LEU A 52 5.93 -14.75 5.29
CA LEU A 52 5.28 -15.67 6.23
C LEU A 52 5.22 -15.09 7.64
N MET A 53 6.33 -14.54 8.14
CA MET A 53 6.36 -13.85 9.43
C MET A 53 5.37 -12.69 9.48
N SER A 54 5.25 -11.92 8.40
CA SER A 54 4.28 -10.83 8.30
C SER A 54 2.84 -11.32 8.37
N ILE A 55 2.52 -12.49 7.85
CA ILE A 55 1.17 -13.09 7.94
C ILE A 55 0.93 -13.64 9.35
N ILE A 56 1.85 -14.46 9.86
CA ILE A 56 1.71 -15.13 11.17
C ILE A 56 1.66 -14.12 12.32
N SER A 57 2.48 -13.06 12.26
CA SER A 57 2.55 -12.05 13.32
C SER A 57 1.38 -11.07 13.35
N ARG A 58 0.41 -11.19 12.43
CA ARG A 58 -0.77 -10.32 12.41
C ARG A 58 -1.61 -10.51 13.67
N LYS A 59 -2.01 -9.39 14.26
CA LYS A 59 -2.85 -9.34 15.47
C LYS A 59 -4.35 -9.22 15.14
N SER A 60 -4.66 -8.91 13.88
CA SER A 60 -6.02 -8.76 13.38
C SER A 60 -6.05 -9.01 11.87
N PHE A 61 -7.13 -9.61 11.39
CA PHE A 61 -7.44 -9.74 9.96
C PHE A 61 -8.31 -8.60 9.40
N LYS A 62 -8.49 -7.52 10.17
CA LYS A 62 -9.11 -6.30 9.65
C LYS A 62 -8.09 -5.53 8.80
N ILE A 63 -7.93 -5.95 7.57
CA ILE A 63 -6.98 -5.40 6.59
C ILE A 63 -7.71 -4.92 5.34
N SER A 64 -7.05 -4.10 4.54
CA SER A 64 -7.63 -3.58 3.29
C SER A 64 -7.86 -4.69 2.26
N THR A 65 -8.81 -4.50 1.36
CA THR A 65 -9.06 -5.42 0.24
C THR A 65 -7.80 -5.68 -0.58
N ARG A 66 -6.95 -4.65 -0.78
CA ARG A 66 -5.68 -4.79 -1.50
C ARG A 66 -4.71 -5.74 -0.79
N GLU A 67 -4.62 -5.67 0.53
CA GLU A 67 -3.77 -6.60 1.30
C GLU A 67 -4.32 -8.03 1.27
N TRP A 68 -5.65 -8.19 1.33
CA TRP A 68 -6.28 -9.50 1.15
C TRP A 68 -5.96 -10.09 -0.22
N LEU A 69 -6.11 -9.34 -1.31
CA LEU A 69 -5.76 -9.80 -2.65
C LEU A 69 -4.28 -10.22 -2.74
N GLN A 70 -3.38 -9.43 -2.15
CA GLN A 70 -1.95 -9.76 -2.15
C GLN A 70 -1.65 -11.09 -1.44
N ILE A 71 -2.32 -11.38 -0.31
CA ILE A 71 -2.15 -12.62 0.45
C ILE A 71 -2.80 -13.81 -0.28
N ILE A 72 -4.05 -13.66 -0.72
CA ILE A 72 -4.79 -14.74 -1.38
C ILE A 72 -4.09 -15.15 -2.67
N PHE A 73 -3.69 -14.19 -3.50
CA PHE A 73 -3.06 -14.50 -4.78
C PHE A 73 -1.73 -15.20 -4.65
N ILE A 74 -0.89 -14.84 -3.67
CA ILE A 74 0.36 -15.58 -3.47
C ILE A 74 0.11 -16.98 -2.91
N ILE A 75 -0.86 -17.17 -2.04
CA ILE A 75 -1.22 -18.51 -1.56
C ILE A 75 -1.73 -19.37 -2.72
N LEU A 76 -2.62 -18.87 -3.56
CA LEU A 76 -3.12 -19.62 -4.71
C LEU A 76 -2.04 -19.93 -5.74
N ALA A 77 -1.13 -18.97 -6.00
CA ALA A 77 -0.05 -19.15 -6.94
C ALA A 77 1.05 -20.08 -6.44
N LEU A 78 1.26 -20.17 -5.13
CA LEU A 78 2.43 -20.83 -4.54
C LEU A 78 2.48 -22.32 -4.88
N PHE A 79 1.35 -22.97 -4.99
CA PHE A 79 1.26 -24.39 -5.36
C PHE A 79 1.96 -24.67 -6.71
N VAL A 80 1.48 -24.06 -7.77
CA VAL A 80 2.05 -24.24 -9.12
C VAL A 80 3.45 -23.64 -9.22
N PHE A 81 3.70 -22.52 -8.52
CA PHE A 81 4.98 -21.85 -8.53
C PHE A 81 6.09 -22.72 -7.91
N VAL A 82 5.84 -23.38 -6.79
CA VAL A 82 6.82 -24.27 -6.14
C VAL A 82 7.14 -25.44 -7.04
N GLN A 83 6.12 -26.08 -7.63
CA GLN A 83 6.29 -27.14 -8.62
C GLN A 83 7.13 -26.68 -9.83
N HIS A 84 6.77 -25.54 -10.42
CA HIS A 84 7.47 -24.98 -11.57
C HIS A 84 8.96 -24.71 -11.24
N VAL A 85 9.24 -24.03 -10.12
CA VAL A 85 10.62 -23.70 -9.73
C VAL A 85 11.43 -24.95 -9.41
N ALA A 86 10.86 -25.90 -8.67
CA ALA A 86 11.57 -27.14 -8.31
C ALA A 86 11.85 -28.01 -9.54
N SER A 87 10.88 -28.21 -10.42
CA SER A 87 11.05 -28.97 -11.66
C SER A 87 12.07 -28.33 -12.59
N MET A 88 12.01 -26.99 -12.76
CA MET A 88 12.99 -26.27 -13.57
C MET A 88 14.40 -26.30 -12.96
N TYR A 89 14.52 -26.26 -11.64
CA TYR A 89 15.80 -26.42 -10.96
C TYR A 89 16.41 -27.81 -11.20
N LEU A 90 15.63 -28.85 -10.99
CA LEU A 90 16.06 -30.23 -11.24
C LEU A 90 16.53 -30.41 -12.69
N LEU A 91 15.69 -30.06 -13.66
CA LEU A 91 16.02 -30.23 -15.08
C LEU A 91 17.25 -29.42 -15.49
N THR A 92 17.37 -28.16 -15.06
CA THR A 92 18.42 -27.27 -15.58
C THR A 92 19.69 -27.23 -14.78
N ARG A 93 19.67 -27.62 -13.50
CA ARG A 93 20.81 -27.56 -12.58
C ARG A 93 21.31 -28.93 -12.18
N THR A 94 20.41 -29.89 -11.92
CA THR A 94 20.80 -31.25 -11.53
C THR A 94 21.07 -32.13 -12.74
N PHE A 95 20.18 -32.10 -13.72
CA PHE A 95 20.32 -32.90 -14.93
C PHE A 95 20.93 -32.15 -16.11
N GLU A 96 21.29 -30.89 -15.92
CA GLU A 96 21.93 -29.99 -16.91
C GLU A 96 21.22 -29.95 -18.29
N SER A 97 19.94 -30.28 -18.29
CA SER A 97 19.12 -30.36 -19.51
C SER A 97 19.06 -29.02 -20.23
N GLN A 98 19.16 -29.06 -21.54
CA GLN A 98 18.82 -27.93 -22.40
C GLN A 98 17.34 -28.03 -22.74
N LEU A 99 16.57 -27.04 -22.33
CA LEU A 99 15.11 -27.04 -22.46
C LEU A 99 14.65 -25.95 -23.44
N PRO A 100 14.74 -26.16 -24.76
CA PRO A 100 14.10 -25.27 -25.71
C PRO A 100 12.59 -25.20 -25.48
N TYR A 101 11.91 -24.20 -26.03
CA TYR A 101 10.48 -24.02 -25.77
C TYR A 101 9.62 -25.16 -26.32
N GLU A 102 10.05 -25.82 -27.38
CA GLU A 102 9.40 -27.02 -27.92
C GLU A 102 9.29 -28.14 -26.88
N VAL A 103 10.37 -28.34 -26.09
CA VAL A 103 10.38 -29.33 -25.01
C VAL A 103 9.48 -28.88 -23.88
N LEU A 104 9.54 -27.61 -23.47
CA LEU A 104 8.72 -27.07 -22.37
C LEU A 104 7.22 -27.18 -22.68
N TYR A 105 6.80 -26.84 -23.91
CA TYR A 105 5.40 -26.98 -24.31
C TYR A 105 4.99 -28.42 -24.53
N SER A 106 5.92 -29.32 -24.93
CA SER A 106 5.65 -30.75 -24.99
C SER A 106 5.27 -31.32 -23.62
N PHE A 107 5.87 -30.88 -22.55
CA PHE A 107 5.45 -31.24 -21.17
C PHE A 107 4.01 -30.84 -20.86
N VAL A 108 3.58 -29.65 -21.30
CA VAL A 108 2.21 -29.17 -21.09
C VAL A 108 1.20 -29.98 -21.92
N LEU A 109 1.62 -30.48 -23.09
CA LEU A 109 0.78 -31.22 -24.02
C LEU A 109 0.83 -32.74 -23.82
N PHE A 110 1.65 -33.24 -22.89
CA PHE A 110 1.97 -34.65 -22.73
C PHE A 110 0.73 -35.53 -22.38
N ASP A 111 -0.13 -35.00 -21.49
CA ASP A 111 -1.40 -35.64 -21.18
C ASP A 111 -2.56 -34.84 -21.75
N PRO A 112 -3.27 -35.40 -22.77
CA PRO A 112 -4.42 -34.72 -23.37
C PRO A 112 -5.54 -34.37 -22.39
N ASN A 113 -5.69 -35.14 -21.28
CA ASN A 113 -6.72 -34.89 -20.29
C ASN A 113 -6.35 -33.72 -19.41
N GLU A 114 -5.06 -33.40 -19.27
CA GLU A 114 -4.55 -32.34 -18.41
C GLU A 114 -4.19 -31.05 -19.15
N ILE A 115 -4.20 -31.03 -20.49
CA ILE A 115 -3.84 -29.83 -21.28
C ILE A 115 -4.59 -28.58 -20.81
N VAL A 116 -5.91 -28.69 -20.67
CA VAL A 116 -6.77 -27.56 -20.27
C VAL A 116 -6.43 -27.13 -18.85
N VAL A 117 -6.29 -28.09 -17.94
CA VAL A 117 -5.97 -27.85 -16.54
C VAL A 117 -4.61 -27.17 -16.42
N SER A 118 -3.57 -27.73 -17.04
CA SER A 118 -2.22 -27.18 -17.04
C SER A 118 -2.16 -25.78 -17.64
N THR A 119 -2.85 -25.55 -18.76
CA THR A 119 -2.92 -24.22 -19.41
C THR A 119 -3.57 -23.18 -18.48
N ILE A 120 -4.67 -23.55 -17.83
CA ILE A 120 -5.35 -22.68 -16.86
C ILE A 120 -4.41 -22.40 -15.66
N PHE A 121 -3.75 -23.41 -15.12
CA PHE A 121 -2.84 -23.25 -13.97
C PHE A 121 -1.69 -22.30 -14.29
N TYR A 122 -0.97 -22.47 -15.41
CA TYR A 122 0.13 -21.55 -15.76
C TYR A 122 -0.35 -20.13 -16.05
N THR A 123 -1.54 -19.99 -16.65
CA THR A 123 -2.16 -18.67 -16.86
C THR A 123 -2.50 -18.01 -15.54
N LEU A 124 -3.19 -18.71 -14.64
CA LEU A 124 -3.56 -18.18 -13.32
C LEU A 124 -2.33 -17.93 -12.44
N MET A 125 -1.34 -18.80 -12.44
CA MET A 125 -0.07 -18.59 -11.76
C MET A 125 0.56 -17.26 -12.17
N THR A 126 0.66 -17.03 -13.48
CA THR A 126 1.22 -15.79 -14.02
C THR A 126 0.45 -14.57 -13.52
N VAL A 127 -0.88 -14.60 -13.59
CA VAL A 127 -1.74 -13.50 -13.12
C VAL A 127 -1.57 -13.27 -11.61
N PHE A 128 -1.62 -14.31 -10.81
CA PHE A 128 -1.57 -14.20 -9.36
C PHE A 128 -0.21 -13.70 -8.85
N ILE A 129 0.89 -14.26 -9.37
CA ILE A 129 2.25 -13.80 -9.03
C ILE A 129 2.44 -12.36 -9.46
N TRP A 130 1.98 -12.01 -10.67
CA TRP A 130 2.13 -10.66 -11.19
C TRP A 130 1.33 -9.62 -10.40
N VAL A 131 0.09 -9.92 -10.05
CA VAL A 131 -0.75 -9.02 -9.22
C VAL A 131 -0.15 -8.86 -7.84
N HIS A 132 0.29 -9.97 -7.19
CA HIS A 132 1.00 -9.92 -5.92
C HIS A 132 2.22 -8.99 -5.98
N GLY A 133 3.08 -9.20 -6.98
CA GLY A 133 4.29 -8.40 -7.19
C GLY A 133 3.99 -6.94 -7.51
N SER A 134 2.98 -6.67 -8.34
CA SER A 134 2.55 -5.31 -8.72
C SER A 134 2.03 -4.52 -7.53
N ILE A 135 1.22 -5.13 -6.66
CA ILE A 135 0.76 -4.50 -5.41
C ILE A 135 1.96 -4.18 -4.51
N GLY A 136 2.89 -5.14 -4.35
CA GLY A 136 4.11 -4.94 -3.56
C GLY A 136 4.99 -3.83 -4.11
N MET A 137 5.22 -3.81 -5.40
CA MET A 137 6.00 -2.78 -6.12
C MET A 137 5.34 -1.40 -6.02
N HIS A 138 4.03 -1.33 -6.28
CA HIS A 138 3.27 -0.09 -6.13
C HIS A 138 3.43 0.49 -4.72
N ASN A 139 3.23 -0.33 -3.69
CA ASN A 139 3.39 0.09 -2.31
C ASN A 139 4.82 0.57 -2.01
N ALA A 140 5.84 -0.11 -2.52
CA ALA A 140 7.24 0.28 -2.33
C ALA A 140 7.61 1.59 -3.04
N LEU A 141 7.20 1.74 -4.32
CA LEU A 141 7.57 2.88 -5.16
C LEU A 141 6.81 4.16 -4.77
N THR A 142 5.55 4.06 -4.38
CA THR A 142 4.75 5.22 -3.94
C THR A 142 5.45 6.01 -2.82
N PHE A 143 6.25 5.33 -1.99
CA PHE A 143 6.92 5.96 -0.84
C PHE A 143 8.41 6.27 -1.07
N ARG A 144 9.05 5.57 -2.00
CA ARG A 144 10.49 5.76 -2.26
C ARG A 144 10.76 6.75 -3.38
N MET A 145 9.86 6.88 -4.33
CA MET A 145 10.06 7.70 -5.53
C MET A 145 8.97 8.78 -5.66
N LYS A 146 9.32 10.03 -5.39
CA LYS A 146 8.40 11.18 -5.57
C LYS A 146 7.86 11.27 -7.01
N SER A 147 8.67 10.91 -8.01
CA SER A 147 8.27 10.90 -9.41
C SER A 147 7.29 9.78 -9.78
N TYR A 148 7.21 8.71 -8.99
CA TYR A 148 6.34 7.56 -9.29
C TYR A 148 4.86 7.95 -9.33
N SER A 149 4.37 8.63 -8.29
CA SER A 149 2.97 9.08 -8.22
C SER A 149 2.61 10.01 -9.38
N LYS A 150 3.54 10.91 -9.77
CA LYS A 150 3.35 11.80 -10.91
C LYS A 150 3.30 11.07 -12.26
N ASN A 151 4.06 9.98 -12.39
CA ASN A 151 4.20 9.22 -13.63
C ASN A 151 3.50 7.85 -13.60
N PHE A 152 2.58 7.61 -12.66
CA PHE A 152 1.94 6.31 -12.44
C PHE A 152 1.35 5.71 -13.72
N ARG A 153 0.75 6.53 -14.60
CA ARG A 153 0.21 6.06 -15.88
C ARG A 153 1.24 5.38 -16.78
N LYS A 154 2.51 5.83 -16.75
CA LYS A 154 3.61 5.20 -17.51
C LYS A 154 3.97 3.84 -16.92
N PHE A 155 4.00 3.72 -15.59
CA PHE A 155 4.23 2.44 -14.91
C PHE A 155 3.07 1.46 -15.13
N LEU A 156 1.85 1.95 -15.30
CA LEU A 156 0.69 1.11 -15.60
C LEU A 156 0.87 0.32 -16.91
N ILE A 157 1.55 0.89 -17.90
CA ILE A 157 1.88 0.20 -19.15
C ILE A 157 2.75 -1.04 -18.87
N ILE A 158 3.73 -0.92 -17.97
CA ILE A 158 4.58 -2.05 -17.56
C ILE A 158 3.75 -3.06 -16.76
N TYR A 159 2.93 -2.61 -15.82
CA TYR A 159 2.10 -3.49 -14.99
C TYR A 159 1.08 -4.29 -15.78
N LEU A 160 0.55 -3.77 -16.87
CA LEU A 160 -0.41 -4.46 -17.72
C LEU A 160 0.26 -5.08 -18.96
N GLY A 161 1.18 -4.38 -19.62
CA GLY A 161 1.79 -4.80 -20.86
C GLY A 161 2.63 -6.06 -20.72
N VAL A 162 3.49 -6.12 -19.71
CA VAL A 162 4.41 -7.27 -19.55
C VAL A 162 3.67 -8.61 -19.37
N PRO A 163 2.69 -8.75 -18.43
CA PRO A 163 1.98 -10.02 -18.28
C PRO A 163 1.10 -10.35 -19.48
N ILE A 164 0.47 -9.36 -20.10
CA ILE A 164 -0.35 -9.57 -21.29
C ILE A 164 0.52 -10.13 -22.43
N LEU A 165 1.65 -9.49 -22.73
CA LEU A 165 2.57 -9.97 -23.77
C LEU A 165 3.14 -11.34 -23.46
N GLY A 166 3.51 -11.59 -22.17
CA GLY A 166 3.99 -12.90 -21.74
C GLY A 166 2.96 -14.01 -21.91
N LEU A 167 1.68 -13.75 -21.58
CA LEU A 167 0.59 -14.70 -21.76
C LEU A 167 0.26 -14.93 -23.23
N PHE A 168 0.25 -13.87 -24.05
CA PHE A 168 0.09 -14.04 -25.49
C PHE A 168 1.19 -14.93 -26.09
N GLY A 169 2.44 -14.71 -25.67
CA GLY A 169 3.54 -15.57 -26.10
C GLY A 169 3.41 -17.00 -25.58
N PHE A 170 2.96 -17.21 -24.35
CA PHE A 170 2.69 -18.54 -23.82
C PHE A 170 1.65 -19.29 -24.66
N TRP A 171 0.51 -18.65 -24.96
CA TRP A 171 -0.55 -19.27 -25.76
C TRP A 171 -0.17 -19.44 -27.23
N ALA A 172 0.62 -18.51 -27.81
CA ALA A 172 1.13 -18.64 -29.15
C ALA A 172 2.05 -19.86 -29.29
N GLY A 173 3.00 -20.00 -28.32
CA GLY A 173 3.91 -21.15 -28.31
C GLY A 173 3.18 -22.48 -28.08
N LEU A 174 2.19 -22.51 -27.18
CA LEU A 174 1.36 -23.69 -26.96
C LEU A 174 0.61 -24.10 -28.23
N LYS A 175 0.04 -23.13 -28.95
CA LYS A 175 -0.64 -23.36 -30.24
C LYS A 175 0.33 -23.89 -31.29
N GLU A 176 1.51 -23.30 -31.44
CA GLU A 176 2.53 -23.74 -32.41
C GLU A 176 2.93 -25.20 -32.17
N GLN A 177 3.22 -25.56 -30.91
CA GLN A 177 3.58 -26.93 -30.53
C GLN A 177 2.41 -27.90 -30.70
N SER A 178 1.17 -27.47 -30.41
CA SER A 178 -0.03 -28.30 -30.65
C SER A 178 -0.24 -28.60 -32.13
N LEU A 179 0.00 -27.64 -33.01
CA LEU A 179 -0.07 -27.85 -34.47
C LEU A 179 1.04 -28.79 -34.95
N ALA A 180 2.27 -28.63 -34.45
CA ALA A 180 3.38 -29.53 -34.73
C ALA A 180 3.04 -30.97 -34.32
N MET A 181 2.48 -31.17 -33.13
CA MET A 181 1.99 -32.44 -32.64
C MET A 181 0.93 -33.05 -33.60
N PHE A 182 -0.10 -32.25 -33.92
CA PHE A 182 -1.20 -32.70 -34.79
C PHE A 182 -0.69 -33.20 -36.16
N PHE A 183 0.16 -32.43 -36.83
CA PHE A 183 0.70 -32.81 -38.14
C PHE A 183 1.63 -34.04 -38.07
N ASN A 184 2.42 -34.18 -37.00
CA ASN A 184 3.29 -35.34 -36.81
C ASN A 184 2.48 -36.61 -36.54
N ILE A 185 1.43 -36.55 -35.73
CA ILE A 185 0.53 -37.70 -35.51
C ILE A 185 -0.16 -38.12 -36.83
N GLN A 186 -0.65 -37.18 -37.62
CA GLN A 186 -1.21 -37.48 -38.93
C GLN A 186 -0.20 -38.12 -39.91
N ALA A 187 1.08 -37.78 -39.74
CA ALA A 187 2.16 -38.40 -40.52
C ALA A 187 2.61 -39.78 -39.98
N GLY A 188 1.91 -40.32 -38.96
CA GLY A 188 2.20 -41.63 -38.37
C GLY A 188 3.22 -41.61 -37.23
N ASN A 189 3.63 -40.44 -36.78
CA ASN A 189 4.55 -40.29 -35.63
C ASN A 189 3.76 -40.09 -34.34
N GLU A 190 3.13 -41.13 -33.84
CA GLU A 190 2.30 -41.09 -32.63
C GLU A 190 3.11 -40.71 -31.34
N ASN A 191 4.41 -41.01 -31.35
CA ASN A 191 5.31 -40.73 -30.21
C ASN A 191 6.06 -39.39 -30.33
N PHE A 192 5.55 -38.46 -31.15
CA PHE A 192 6.23 -37.17 -31.42
C PHE A 192 6.65 -36.43 -30.16
N LEU A 193 5.74 -36.21 -29.21
CA LEU A 193 6.06 -35.47 -27.97
C LEU A 193 7.14 -36.16 -27.17
N MET A 194 7.06 -37.48 -26.99
CA MET A 194 8.09 -38.25 -26.30
C MET A 194 9.44 -38.14 -27.02
N SER A 195 9.44 -38.18 -28.36
CA SER A 195 10.68 -38.02 -29.14
C SER A 195 11.32 -36.64 -28.99
N VAL A 196 10.52 -35.58 -28.81
CA VAL A 196 11.02 -34.23 -28.54
C VAL A 196 11.60 -34.15 -27.12
N VAL A 197 10.87 -34.68 -26.15
CA VAL A 197 11.27 -34.60 -24.74
C VAL A 197 12.52 -35.44 -24.46
N SER A 198 12.57 -36.69 -24.94
CA SER A 198 13.68 -37.62 -24.70
C SER A 198 15.02 -37.20 -25.29
N LYS A 199 15.03 -36.29 -26.28
CA LYS A 199 16.27 -35.70 -26.82
C LYS A 199 16.90 -34.67 -25.85
N ALA A 200 16.12 -34.04 -24.98
CA ALA A 200 16.56 -32.96 -24.13
C ALA A 200 16.57 -33.33 -22.64
N VAL A 201 15.77 -34.30 -22.22
CA VAL A 201 15.57 -34.71 -20.85
C VAL A 201 15.93 -36.15 -20.64
N PRO A 202 16.91 -36.47 -19.78
CA PRO A 202 17.28 -37.86 -19.50
C PRO A 202 16.12 -38.58 -18.80
N MET A 203 15.92 -39.84 -19.12
CA MET A 203 14.85 -40.66 -18.53
C MET A 203 14.92 -40.77 -17.03
N GLU A 204 16.11 -40.67 -16.45
CA GLU A 204 16.37 -40.67 -15.00
C GLU A 204 15.79 -39.45 -14.29
N ALA A 205 15.45 -38.39 -15.01
CA ALA A 205 14.83 -37.20 -14.43
C ALA A 205 13.35 -37.38 -14.08
N PHE A 206 12.62 -38.24 -14.78
CA PHE A 206 11.17 -38.41 -14.62
C PHE A 206 10.75 -38.83 -13.22
N PRO A 207 11.36 -39.82 -12.56
CA PRO A 207 11.02 -40.19 -11.20
C PRO A 207 11.20 -39.02 -10.21
N SER A 208 12.19 -38.15 -10.46
CA SER A 208 12.42 -36.97 -9.63
C SER A 208 11.35 -35.90 -9.85
N LEU A 209 10.84 -35.72 -11.07
CA LEU A 209 9.73 -34.80 -11.37
C LEU A 209 8.42 -35.28 -10.74
N GLU A 210 8.10 -36.58 -10.86
CA GLU A 210 6.95 -37.21 -10.20
C GLU A 210 7.02 -37.07 -8.66
N MET A 211 8.21 -37.23 -8.10
CA MET A 211 8.43 -37.01 -6.65
C MET A 211 8.15 -35.57 -6.26
N VAL A 212 8.59 -34.57 -7.04
CA VAL A 212 8.30 -33.14 -6.76
C VAL A 212 6.80 -32.89 -6.76
N GLU A 213 6.10 -33.45 -7.73
CA GLU A 213 4.64 -33.32 -7.82
C GLU A 213 3.95 -33.96 -6.61
N ALA A 214 4.26 -35.24 -6.32
CA ALA A 214 3.69 -35.99 -5.20
C ALA A 214 3.94 -35.30 -3.85
N LEU A 215 5.17 -34.80 -3.61
CA LEU A 215 5.50 -34.05 -2.41
C LEU A 215 4.74 -32.73 -2.32
N THR A 216 4.61 -32.02 -3.43
CA THR A 216 3.87 -30.75 -3.46
C THR A 216 2.38 -31.00 -3.17
N LEU A 217 1.76 -31.96 -3.83
CA LEU A 217 0.35 -32.35 -3.60
C LEU A 217 0.11 -32.73 -2.13
N LYS A 218 1.02 -33.49 -1.52
CA LYS A 218 0.90 -33.98 -0.16
C LYS A 218 1.12 -32.88 0.89
N TYR A 219 2.16 -32.08 0.75
CA TYR A 219 2.60 -31.18 1.82
C TYR A 219 2.07 -29.74 1.67
N TYR A 220 1.69 -29.31 0.48
CA TYR A 220 1.17 -27.97 0.28
C TYR A 220 -0.13 -27.70 1.07
N PRO A 221 -1.16 -28.57 1.06
CA PRO A 221 -2.36 -28.36 1.86
C PRO A 221 -2.03 -28.31 3.37
N VAL A 222 -1.12 -29.17 3.84
CA VAL A 222 -0.68 -29.18 5.24
C VAL A 222 0.02 -27.86 5.60
N PHE A 223 0.88 -27.35 4.72
CA PHE A 223 1.54 -26.08 4.90
C PHE A 223 0.53 -24.91 4.98
N VAL A 224 -0.45 -24.87 4.09
CA VAL A 224 -1.49 -23.83 4.09
C VAL A 224 -2.33 -23.91 5.37
N LEU A 225 -2.75 -25.10 5.77
CA LEU A 225 -3.50 -25.31 7.02
C LEU A 225 -2.69 -24.88 8.25
N ALA A 226 -1.42 -25.23 8.31
CA ALA A 226 -0.52 -24.81 9.38
C ALA A 226 -0.37 -23.29 9.44
N LEU A 227 -0.19 -22.64 8.30
CA LEU A 227 -0.09 -21.19 8.20
C LEU A 227 -1.37 -20.49 8.70
N LEU A 228 -2.54 -20.98 8.29
CA LEU A 228 -3.84 -20.48 8.74
C LEU A 228 -4.05 -20.72 10.24
N ALA A 229 -3.70 -21.92 10.74
CA ALA A 229 -3.81 -22.26 12.16
C ALA A 229 -2.91 -21.37 13.03
N LEU A 230 -1.65 -21.16 12.63
CA LEU A 230 -0.72 -20.28 13.34
C LEU A 230 -1.20 -18.83 13.33
N GLY A 231 -1.69 -18.33 12.18
CA GLY A 231 -2.27 -16.99 12.07
C GLY A 231 -3.49 -16.83 12.98
N LEU A 232 -4.43 -17.78 12.92
CA LEU A 232 -5.61 -17.80 13.78
C LEU A 232 -5.24 -17.90 15.26
N PHE A 233 -4.34 -18.81 15.63
CA PHE A 233 -3.83 -18.93 16.99
C PHE A 233 -3.28 -17.60 17.53
N ASN A 234 -2.46 -16.90 16.72
CA ASN A 234 -1.90 -15.63 17.15
C ASN A 234 -2.98 -14.55 17.33
N VAL A 235 -3.97 -14.50 16.45
CA VAL A 235 -5.13 -13.59 16.58
C VAL A 235 -5.95 -13.91 17.82
N LEU A 236 -6.25 -15.18 18.08
CA LEU A 236 -6.99 -15.61 19.28
C LEU A 236 -6.21 -15.31 20.55
N ARG A 237 -4.91 -15.67 20.58
CA ARG A 237 -4.03 -15.36 21.71
C ARG A 237 -4.02 -13.88 22.02
N THR A 238 -3.90 -13.01 21.00
CA THR A 238 -3.88 -11.56 21.22
C THR A 238 -5.24 -10.98 21.61
N LYS A 239 -6.34 -11.63 21.20
CA LYS A 239 -7.70 -11.23 21.58
C LYS A 239 -8.03 -11.59 23.04
N TYR A 240 -7.59 -12.75 23.51
CA TYR A 240 -7.93 -13.24 24.84
C TYR A 240 -6.88 -12.96 25.91
N PHE A 241 -5.60 -12.88 25.53
CA PHE A 241 -4.48 -12.69 26.45
C PHE A 241 -3.70 -11.41 26.08
N GLY A 242 -3.79 -10.40 26.92
CA GLY A 242 -2.92 -9.24 26.81
C GLY A 242 -3.53 -8.07 26.02
N GLN A 243 -4.74 -7.69 26.39
CA GLN A 243 -5.32 -6.41 25.95
C GLN A 243 -4.86 -5.26 26.83
N ILE A 244 -4.79 -4.11 26.23
CA ILE A 244 -4.61 -2.81 26.89
C ILE A 244 -5.74 -1.87 26.49
N GLN A 245 -5.99 -0.88 27.31
CA GLN A 245 -6.95 0.16 27.05
C GLN A 245 -6.23 1.44 26.59
N ILE A 246 -6.65 1.98 25.46
CA ILE A 246 -6.23 3.29 24.98
C ILE A 246 -7.42 4.22 25.12
N THR A 247 -7.25 5.30 25.92
CA THR A 247 -8.28 6.31 26.17
C THR A 247 -7.98 7.54 25.32
N TYR A 248 -8.98 8.01 24.60
CA TYR A 248 -8.98 9.21 23.77
C TYR A 248 -9.76 10.33 24.46
N PRO A 249 -9.71 11.58 23.97
CA PRO A 249 -10.57 12.66 24.43
C PRO A 249 -12.04 12.23 24.46
N ASN A 250 -12.85 12.88 25.32
CA ASN A 250 -14.28 12.54 25.55
C ASN A 250 -14.52 11.17 26.20
N ASN A 251 -13.54 10.66 26.96
CA ASN A 251 -13.59 9.35 27.65
C ASN A 251 -13.84 8.16 26.71
N MET A 252 -13.56 8.31 25.42
CA MET A 252 -13.65 7.21 24.48
C MET A 252 -12.47 6.25 24.72
N ALA A 253 -12.77 5.03 25.16
CA ALA A 253 -11.79 4.02 25.48
C ALA A 253 -11.91 2.81 24.53
N ILE A 254 -10.80 2.35 23.98
CA ILE A 254 -10.73 1.16 23.12
C ILE A 254 -9.76 0.14 23.69
N LYS A 255 -10.21 -1.13 23.70
CA LYS A 255 -9.35 -2.25 24.08
C LYS A 255 -8.69 -2.83 22.82
N VAL A 256 -7.39 -2.94 22.85
CA VAL A 256 -6.57 -3.47 21.76
C VAL A 256 -5.49 -4.41 22.27
N PRO A 257 -5.00 -5.33 21.46
CA PRO A 257 -3.87 -6.20 21.85
C PRO A 257 -2.63 -5.39 22.18
N LYS A 258 -1.87 -5.81 23.21
CA LYS A 258 -0.55 -5.21 23.56
C LYS A 258 0.35 -5.11 22.32
N GLY A 259 1.03 -3.97 22.18
CA GLY A 259 1.93 -3.71 21.06
C GLY A 259 1.20 -3.47 19.72
N THR A 260 -0.12 -3.25 19.71
CA THR A 260 -0.82 -2.62 18.58
C THR A 260 -0.44 -1.15 18.56
N SER A 261 -0.13 -0.58 17.40
CA SER A 261 0.17 0.85 17.33
C SER A 261 -1.08 1.68 17.63
N VAL A 262 -0.89 2.85 18.23
CA VAL A 262 -2.01 3.75 18.52
C VAL A 262 -2.77 4.15 17.24
N LEU A 263 -2.08 4.26 16.10
CA LEU A 263 -2.71 4.53 14.82
C LEU A 263 -3.61 3.38 14.35
N GLU A 264 -3.15 2.12 14.49
CA GLU A 264 -3.98 0.94 14.17
C GLU A 264 -5.18 0.86 15.10
N ALA A 265 -5.00 1.16 16.38
CA ALA A 265 -6.08 1.24 17.36
C ALA A 265 -7.15 2.27 16.94
N SER A 266 -6.73 3.49 16.60
CA SER A 266 -7.63 4.54 16.11
C SER A 266 -8.41 4.09 14.88
N ARG A 267 -7.72 3.52 13.88
CA ARG A 267 -8.35 3.03 12.64
C ARG A 267 -9.34 1.90 12.87
N SER A 268 -9.01 0.95 13.76
CA SER A 268 -9.90 -0.17 14.09
C SER A 268 -11.20 0.30 14.77
N ALA A 269 -11.13 1.39 15.50
CA ALA A 269 -12.26 2.04 16.14
C ALA A 269 -12.95 3.09 15.24
N LYS A 270 -12.53 3.22 13.98
CA LYS A 270 -13.01 4.23 13.03
C LYS A 270 -12.84 5.68 13.53
N LEU A 271 -11.87 5.90 14.42
CA LEU A 271 -11.53 7.25 14.86
C LEU A 271 -10.71 7.95 13.76
N PRO A 272 -11.08 9.17 13.41
CA PRO A 272 -10.34 9.96 12.45
C PRO A 272 -8.93 10.24 13.00
N HIS A 273 -7.89 9.79 12.28
CA HIS A 273 -6.50 9.96 12.67
C HIS A 273 -5.63 10.12 11.42
N LYS A 274 -5.15 11.35 11.21
CA LYS A 274 -4.32 11.65 10.04
C LYS A 274 -3.02 10.85 10.03
N SER A 275 -2.67 10.30 8.88
CA SER A 275 -1.37 9.67 8.68
C SER A 275 -1.01 9.64 7.19
N VAL A 276 -0.49 10.74 6.70
CA VAL A 276 -0.19 10.95 5.27
C VAL A 276 0.80 9.93 4.73
N CYS A 277 1.80 9.52 5.49
CA CYS A 277 2.75 8.48 5.08
C CYS A 277 2.22 7.04 5.22
N GLY A 278 0.96 6.85 5.61
CA GLY A 278 0.37 5.53 5.79
C GLY A 278 0.91 4.74 7.00
N GLY A 279 1.49 5.40 8.00
CA GLY A 279 1.95 4.74 9.22
C GLY A 279 3.44 4.37 9.25
N ARG A 280 4.28 4.99 8.41
CA ARG A 280 5.70 4.63 8.24
C ARG A 280 6.69 5.49 9.01
N GLY A 281 6.24 6.31 9.95
CA GLY A 281 7.12 7.14 10.79
C GLY A 281 7.84 8.28 10.05
N ARG A 282 7.37 8.70 8.86
CA ARG A 282 8.09 9.66 8.01
C ARG A 282 7.55 11.09 8.05
N CYS A 283 6.24 11.27 8.37
CA CYS A 283 5.53 12.55 8.20
C CYS A 283 5.10 13.01 9.57
N THR A 284 5.25 13.01 10.57
CA THR A 284 4.74 13.55 11.86
C THR A 284 3.22 13.87 11.92
N THR A 285 2.45 13.62 10.84
CA THR A 285 1.01 13.94 10.82
C THR A 285 0.16 13.05 11.75
N CYS A 286 0.67 11.90 12.17
CA CYS A 286 0.00 11.02 13.13
C CYS A 286 0.45 11.26 14.60
N ARG A 287 0.97 12.44 14.90
CA ARG A 287 1.45 12.74 16.24
C ARG A 287 0.33 12.82 17.25
N ILE A 288 0.63 12.30 18.43
CA ILE A 288 -0.22 12.29 19.61
C ILE A 288 0.54 12.85 20.79
N LYS A 289 -0.17 13.49 21.69
CA LYS A 289 0.32 13.81 23.04
C LYS A 289 -0.07 12.64 23.95
N VAL A 290 0.87 12.10 24.69
CA VAL A 290 0.58 11.12 25.74
C VAL A 290 0.25 11.86 27.01
N ALA A 291 -0.99 11.73 27.49
CA ALA A 291 -1.47 12.42 28.67
C ALA A 291 -1.13 11.64 29.95
N SER A 292 -1.30 10.33 29.94
CA SER A 292 -0.96 9.45 31.08
C SER A 292 -0.71 8.02 30.59
N SER A 293 0.05 7.26 31.38
CA SER A 293 0.32 5.84 31.16
C SER A 293 0.46 5.13 32.50
N ASP A 294 -0.07 3.92 32.62
CA ASP A 294 0.03 3.08 33.81
C ASP A 294 1.44 2.48 34.03
N GLY A 295 2.36 2.76 33.11
CA GLY A 295 3.73 2.26 33.15
C GLY A 295 4.65 3.00 32.17
N SER A 296 5.90 2.56 32.11
CA SER A 296 6.88 3.14 31.19
C SER A 296 6.49 2.92 29.74
N LEU A 297 6.55 3.97 28.93
CA LEU A 297 6.35 3.86 27.49
C LEU A 297 7.58 3.25 26.82
N PRO A 298 7.39 2.48 25.73
CA PRO A 298 8.50 2.04 24.91
C PRO A 298 9.29 3.25 24.40
N GLN A 299 10.61 3.14 24.40
CA GLN A 299 11.47 4.19 23.85
C GLN A 299 11.17 4.41 22.36
N PRO A 300 11.26 5.64 21.86
CA PRO A 300 11.10 5.92 20.44
C PRO A 300 12.10 5.12 19.61
N SER A 301 11.64 4.55 18.49
CA SER A 301 12.57 3.96 17.52
C SER A 301 13.48 5.04 16.93
N ILE A 302 14.66 4.66 16.42
CA ILE A 302 15.59 5.59 15.75
C ILE A 302 14.88 6.41 14.65
N HIS A 303 13.94 5.79 13.93
CA HIS A 303 13.17 6.46 12.89
C HIS A 303 12.16 7.46 13.46
N GLU A 304 11.50 7.10 14.56
CA GLU A 304 10.59 7.98 15.26
C GLU A 304 11.35 9.18 15.84
N GLN A 305 12.45 8.92 16.56
CA GLN A 305 13.26 9.96 17.18
C GLN A 305 13.75 10.98 16.14
N ARG A 306 14.32 10.52 15.03
CA ARG A 306 14.75 11.41 13.94
C ARG A 306 13.61 12.25 13.34
N ALA A 307 12.37 11.73 13.33
CA ALA A 307 11.24 12.49 12.85
C ALA A 307 10.76 13.53 13.85
N LEU A 308 10.80 13.20 15.14
CA LEU A 308 10.48 14.13 16.26
C LEU A 308 11.51 15.25 16.35
N ASP A 309 12.81 14.92 16.29
CA ASP A 309 13.93 15.88 16.35
C ASP A 309 13.85 16.88 15.19
N ARG A 310 13.60 16.41 13.96
CA ARG A 310 13.44 17.29 12.79
C ARG A 310 12.27 18.23 12.90
N ALA A 311 11.27 17.87 13.68
CA ALA A 311 10.08 18.67 13.90
C ALA A 311 10.16 19.54 15.16
N GLY A 312 11.26 19.46 15.94
CA GLY A 312 11.42 20.20 17.18
C GLY A 312 10.35 19.88 18.23
N LEU A 313 9.86 18.62 18.26
CA LEU A 313 8.73 18.23 19.10
C LEU A 313 9.20 17.75 20.47
N ASP A 314 8.42 18.10 21.51
CA ASP A 314 8.61 17.70 22.89
C ASP A 314 8.56 16.17 23.06
N GLN A 315 9.23 15.65 24.11
CA GLN A 315 9.26 14.23 24.47
C GLN A 315 7.88 13.67 24.88
N SER A 316 6.92 14.51 25.25
CA SER A 316 5.52 14.11 25.50
C SER A 316 4.77 13.76 24.21
N ILE A 317 5.31 14.14 23.05
CA ILE A 317 4.73 13.88 21.73
C ILE A 317 5.35 12.62 21.16
N ARG A 318 4.50 11.73 20.67
CA ARG A 318 4.89 10.48 20.02
C ARG A 318 4.20 10.34 18.67
N LEU A 319 4.74 9.52 17.81
CA LEU A 319 4.07 9.16 16.55
C LEU A 319 3.14 7.98 16.79
N ALA A 320 1.83 8.17 16.64
CA ALA A 320 0.83 7.11 16.83
C ALA A 320 1.11 5.84 16.02
N CYS A 321 1.72 5.97 14.85
CA CYS A 321 2.08 4.84 14.01
C CYS A 321 3.30 4.06 14.53
N GLN A 322 4.13 4.64 15.37
CA GLN A 322 5.34 4.02 15.92
C GLN A 322 5.16 3.59 17.37
N LEU A 323 4.38 4.33 18.15
CA LEU A 323 4.11 3.98 19.55
C LEU A 323 3.25 2.72 19.64
N LYS A 324 3.85 1.65 20.15
CA LYS A 324 3.23 0.32 20.39
C LYS A 324 3.16 0.05 21.89
N PRO A 325 2.15 0.56 22.58
CA PRO A 325 2.05 0.45 24.03
C PRO A 325 1.84 -1.00 24.50
N VAL A 326 2.33 -1.28 25.70
CA VAL A 326 2.17 -2.57 26.41
C VAL A 326 1.38 -2.43 27.70
N THR A 327 1.09 -1.19 28.11
CA THR A 327 0.29 -0.80 29.28
C THR A 327 -0.85 0.13 28.83
N ASN A 328 -1.86 0.33 29.69
CA ASN A 328 -2.92 1.29 29.40
C ASN A 328 -2.34 2.69 29.27
N LEU A 329 -2.92 3.50 28.41
CA LEU A 329 -2.51 4.88 28.25
C LEU A 329 -3.66 5.76 27.77
N SER A 330 -3.55 7.06 28.06
CA SER A 330 -4.41 8.11 27.52
C SER A 330 -3.65 8.95 26.50
N VAL A 331 -4.26 9.17 25.35
CA VAL A 331 -3.63 9.90 24.23
C VAL A 331 -4.57 10.94 23.67
N THR A 332 -4.01 12.04 23.19
CA THR A 332 -4.73 13.08 22.44
C THR A 332 -4.11 13.20 21.04
N PRO A 333 -4.81 12.85 19.97
CA PRO A 333 -4.38 13.16 18.61
C PRO A 333 -4.25 14.68 18.43
N LEU A 334 -3.10 15.14 17.93
CA LEU A 334 -2.87 16.58 17.75
C LEU A 334 -3.37 17.09 16.39
N MET A 335 -3.59 16.18 15.42
CA MET A 335 -4.10 16.52 14.10
C MET A 335 -5.39 15.73 13.84
N ASN A 336 -6.52 16.26 14.26
CA ASN A 336 -7.83 15.67 14.00
C ASN A 336 -8.25 15.89 12.54
N THR A 337 -8.99 14.92 12.01
CA THR A 337 -9.61 14.97 10.68
C THR A 337 -11.06 15.39 10.74
N GLU A 338 -11.63 15.58 11.92
CA GLU A 338 -12.95 16.19 11.98
C GLU A 338 -12.82 17.57 11.37
N SER A 339 -13.32 17.66 10.16
CA SER A 339 -13.46 18.93 9.49
C SER A 339 -14.44 19.77 10.28
N GLU A 340 -13.93 20.67 11.09
CA GLU A 340 -14.67 21.87 11.46
C GLU A 340 -15.06 22.66 10.19
N PHE A 341 -14.85 22.05 9.02
CA PHE A 341 -15.17 22.57 7.68
C PHE A 341 -16.61 22.30 7.20
N ASP A 342 -17.45 21.65 7.95
CA ASP A 342 -18.90 21.62 7.64
C ASP A 342 -19.57 22.98 7.64
N VAL A 343 -18.81 24.00 8.06
CA VAL A 343 -19.23 25.41 8.05
C VAL A 343 -19.21 26.02 6.62
N VAL A 344 -18.47 25.43 5.66
CA VAL A 344 -18.30 26.01 4.30
C VAL A 344 -19.23 25.40 3.25
N GLY A 345 -20.08 24.49 3.61
CA GLY A 345 -20.78 23.58 2.69
C GLY A 345 -22.13 24.01 2.13
N LYS A 346 -22.51 25.27 2.10
CA LYS A 346 -23.67 25.71 1.31
C LYS A 346 -23.33 26.93 0.47
N ALA A 347 -22.70 26.70 -0.68
CA ALA A 347 -22.75 27.66 -1.75
C ALA A 347 -24.21 27.84 -2.16
N HIS A 348 -24.84 28.90 -1.70
CA HIS A 348 -26.06 29.36 -2.29
C HIS A 348 -25.78 29.82 -3.72
N GLU A 349 -26.54 29.32 -4.70
CA GLU A 349 -26.58 29.85 -6.05
C GLU A 349 -26.73 31.36 -5.97
N LEU A 350 -25.67 32.05 -6.31
CA LEU A 350 -25.69 33.50 -6.44
C LEU A 350 -26.48 33.85 -7.72
N SER A 351 -27.75 34.13 -7.57
CA SER A 351 -28.42 34.95 -8.59
C SER A 351 -27.75 36.31 -8.54
N GLY A 352 -27.12 36.75 -9.65
CA GLY A 352 -26.43 38.03 -9.73
C GLY A 352 -27.39 39.18 -9.50
N LYS A 353 -27.57 39.58 -8.26
CA LYS A 353 -28.34 40.75 -7.85
C LYS A 353 -27.35 41.80 -7.36
N GLU A 354 -27.41 42.98 -7.96
CA GLU A 354 -26.64 44.10 -7.48
C GLU A 354 -27.26 44.63 -6.16
N GLN A 355 -26.46 44.69 -5.10
CA GLN A 355 -26.91 45.19 -3.80
C GLN A 355 -25.73 45.79 -3.02
N GLU A 356 -26.05 46.77 -2.18
CA GLU A 356 -25.06 47.27 -1.21
C GLU A 356 -24.79 46.22 -0.16
N THR A 357 -23.49 45.90 0.07
CA THR A 357 -23.08 44.88 1.02
C THR A 357 -21.83 45.31 1.76
N VAL A 358 -21.64 44.77 2.96
CA VAL A 358 -20.42 44.96 3.74
C VAL A 358 -19.49 43.77 3.59
N ILE A 359 -18.24 44.02 3.23
CA ILE A 359 -17.22 43.00 3.06
C ILE A 359 -16.18 43.13 4.15
N LEU A 360 -15.91 42.03 4.87
CA LEU A 360 -14.86 41.92 5.87
C LEU A 360 -13.72 41.07 5.30
N PHE A 361 -12.52 41.63 5.28
CA PHE A 361 -11.30 40.91 5.01
C PHE A 361 -10.53 40.70 6.35
N VAL A 362 -10.08 39.47 6.57
CA VAL A 362 -9.25 39.07 7.73
C VAL A 362 -8.03 38.36 7.19
N ASP A 363 -6.85 38.70 7.73
CA ASP A 363 -5.58 38.15 7.27
C ASP A 363 -4.63 37.88 8.46
N LEU A 364 -3.73 36.89 8.32
CA LEU A 364 -2.75 36.54 9.34
C LEU A 364 -1.46 37.35 9.17
N ARG A 365 -1.07 38.08 10.20
CA ARG A 365 0.22 38.77 10.18
C ARG A 365 1.36 37.79 10.24
N ASN A 366 2.39 38.00 9.41
CA ASN A 366 3.60 37.21 9.35
C ASN A 366 3.38 35.73 8.95
N PHE A 367 2.31 35.41 8.23
CA PHE A 367 2.03 34.05 7.78
C PHE A 367 3.16 33.46 6.92
N THR A 368 3.78 34.26 6.05
CA THR A 368 4.93 33.80 5.24
C THR A 368 6.05 33.26 6.11
N LYS A 369 6.44 34.01 7.17
CA LYS A 369 7.45 33.56 8.13
C LYS A 369 7.03 32.29 8.89
N LEU A 370 5.77 32.21 9.28
CA LEU A 370 5.20 31.04 9.91
C LEU A 370 5.29 29.82 8.99
N SER A 371 4.95 29.98 7.70
CA SER A 371 4.98 28.90 6.74
C SER A 371 6.39 28.44 6.37
N GLU A 372 7.39 29.29 6.45
CA GLU A 372 8.79 28.94 6.22
C GLU A 372 9.42 28.17 7.39
N THR A 373 9.03 28.48 8.62
CA THR A 373 9.61 27.90 9.84
C THR A 373 8.84 26.69 10.37
N THR A 374 7.63 26.45 9.88
CA THR A 374 6.73 25.41 10.36
C THR A 374 6.60 24.29 9.32
N LEU A 375 6.41 23.04 9.77
CA LEU A 375 6.22 21.92 8.83
C LEU A 375 4.96 22.15 7.98
N PRO A 376 4.96 21.79 6.69
CA PRO A 376 3.83 22.05 5.79
C PRO A 376 2.48 21.56 6.30
N TYR A 377 2.44 20.41 6.96
CA TYR A 377 1.21 19.86 7.53
C TYR A 377 0.73 20.61 8.78
N ASP A 378 1.67 21.18 9.52
CA ASP A 378 1.34 21.99 10.70
C ASP A 378 0.79 23.34 10.29
N VAL A 379 1.35 23.91 9.21
CA VAL A 379 0.81 25.13 8.60
C VAL A 379 -0.64 24.92 8.19
N VAL A 380 -0.94 23.79 7.52
CA VAL A 380 -2.32 23.45 7.11
C VAL A 380 -3.23 23.25 8.33
N TYR A 381 -2.74 22.60 9.38
CA TYR A 381 -3.51 22.42 10.61
C TYR A 381 -3.81 23.74 11.30
N ILE A 382 -2.80 24.60 11.43
CA ILE A 382 -2.92 25.96 12.03
C ILE A 382 -3.94 26.77 11.22
N LEU A 383 -3.82 26.80 9.89
CA LEU A 383 -4.77 27.47 9.00
C LEU A 383 -6.19 26.95 9.20
N ASN A 384 -6.38 25.64 9.28
CA ASN A 384 -7.69 25.08 9.48
C ASN A 384 -8.32 25.50 10.81
N LYS A 385 -7.53 25.54 11.88
CA LYS A 385 -7.99 26.06 13.19
C LYS A 385 -8.33 27.54 13.13
N TYR A 386 -7.49 28.32 12.46
CA TYR A 386 -7.72 29.74 12.24
C TYR A 386 -9.02 29.97 11.46
N TYR A 387 -9.21 29.28 10.31
CA TYR A 387 -10.40 29.42 9.50
C TYR A 387 -11.68 29.02 10.24
N ALA A 388 -11.65 27.92 11.00
CA ALA A 388 -12.79 27.47 11.79
C ALA A 388 -13.15 28.50 12.89
N THR A 389 -12.13 29.08 13.54
CA THR A 389 -12.33 30.08 14.60
C THR A 389 -12.93 31.36 14.03
N CYS A 390 -12.40 31.85 12.90
CA CYS A 390 -12.92 33.03 12.23
C CYS A 390 -14.32 32.79 11.67
N GLY A 391 -14.55 31.62 11.04
CA GLY A 391 -15.84 31.26 10.48
C GLY A 391 -16.96 31.28 11.52
N LYS A 392 -16.73 30.66 12.68
CA LYS A 392 -17.69 30.68 13.78
C LYS A 392 -18.02 32.09 14.26
N ALA A 393 -17.03 32.95 14.37
CA ALA A 393 -17.24 34.35 14.79
C ALA A 393 -18.00 35.15 13.72
N ILE A 394 -17.75 34.92 12.43
CA ILE A 394 -18.44 35.53 11.31
C ILE A 394 -19.92 35.12 11.33
N GLU A 395 -20.20 33.81 11.39
CA GLU A 395 -21.56 33.27 11.37
C GLU A 395 -22.37 33.67 12.59
N ALA A 396 -21.75 33.66 13.77
CA ALA A 396 -22.41 34.10 15.01
C ALA A 396 -22.86 35.58 14.96
N ASN A 397 -22.24 36.39 14.09
CA ASN A 397 -22.60 37.78 13.87
C ASN A 397 -23.31 37.99 12.52
N SER A 398 -24.06 36.99 12.03
CA SER A 398 -24.86 37.07 10.82
C SER A 398 -24.07 37.36 9.53
N GLY A 399 -22.76 37.11 9.53
CA GLY A 399 -21.91 37.16 8.35
C GLY A 399 -21.93 35.82 7.59
N ARG A 400 -21.74 35.85 6.29
CA ARG A 400 -21.55 34.68 5.43
C ARG A 400 -20.09 34.62 4.95
N LEU A 401 -19.43 33.52 5.20
CA LEU A 401 -18.11 33.28 4.68
C LEU A 401 -18.18 33.05 3.16
N ASP A 402 -17.43 33.84 2.38
CA ASP A 402 -17.43 33.75 0.92
C ASP A 402 -16.31 32.84 0.40
N LYS A 403 -15.08 33.18 0.71
CA LYS A 403 -13.92 32.40 0.25
C LYS A 403 -12.68 32.60 1.13
N PHE A 404 -11.72 31.69 0.97
CA PHE A 404 -10.37 31.81 1.49
C PHE A 404 -9.40 32.25 0.37
N ILE A 405 -8.49 33.17 0.67
CA ILE A 405 -7.50 33.69 -0.28
C ILE A 405 -6.12 33.55 0.39
N GLY A 406 -5.47 32.40 0.19
CA GLY A 406 -4.26 32.08 0.94
C GLY A 406 -4.55 31.93 2.44
N ASP A 407 -3.94 32.76 3.29
CA ASP A 407 -4.24 32.89 4.73
C ASP A 407 -5.35 33.92 5.01
N GLY A 408 -5.81 34.61 3.99
CA GLY A 408 -6.90 35.58 4.08
C GLY A 408 -8.29 34.94 4.03
N ILE A 409 -9.24 35.60 4.68
CA ILE A 409 -10.67 35.25 4.70
C ILE A 409 -11.47 36.41 4.17
N MET A 410 -12.41 36.14 3.27
CA MET A 410 -13.41 37.08 2.81
C MET A 410 -14.79 36.68 3.33
N ALA A 411 -15.46 37.58 4.00
CA ALA A 411 -16.83 37.40 4.49
C ALA A 411 -17.74 38.55 4.06
N ILE A 412 -18.99 38.22 3.86
CA ILE A 412 -20.03 39.16 3.38
C ILE A 412 -21.13 39.24 4.47
N PHE A 413 -21.54 40.49 4.75
CA PHE A 413 -22.61 40.80 5.69
C PHE A 413 -23.76 41.47 4.90
N GLU A 414 -24.81 40.70 4.69
CA GLU A 414 -25.97 41.07 3.86
C GLU A 414 -27.28 40.54 4.45
N ALA A 415 -27.27 40.14 5.73
CA ALA A 415 -28.43 39.50 6.37
C ALA A 415 -29.57 40.53 6.69
N SER A 416 -29.30 41.82 6.59
CA SER A 416 -30.27 42.86 6.84
C SER A 416 -30.31 43.86 5.65
N ASP A 417 -31.49 44.39 5.37
CA ASP A 417 -31.65 45.47 4.37
C ASP A 417 -31.02 46.79 4.83
N SER A 418 -30.63 46.91 6.12
CA SER A 418 -29.93 48.08 6.65
C SER A 418 -28.42 47.89 6.57
N ILE A 419 -27.75 48.67 5.73
CA ILE A 419 -26.29 48.67 5.62
C ILE A 419 -25.60 49.02 6.96
N GLU A 420 -26.21 49.91 7.76
CA GLU A 420 -25.71 50.28 9.05
C GLU A 420 -25.71 49.14 10.06
N LYS A 421 -26.75 48.28 10.01
CA LYS A 421 -26.83 47.08 10.83
C LYS A 421 -25.78 46.08 10.37
N ASN A 422 -25.62 45.85 9.09
CA ASN A 422 -24.60 44.96 8.52
C ASN A 422 -23.18 45.41 8.90
N CYS A 423 -22.91 46.75 8.89
CA CYS A 423 -21.65 47.32 9.38
C CYS A 423 -21.40 47.00 10.87
N LYS A 424 -22.43 47.17 11.70
CA LYS A 424 -22.32 46.88 13.16
C LYS A 424 -22.01 45.40 13.39
N GLU A 425 -22.65 44.51 12.68
CA GLU A 425 -22.39 43.06 12.80
C GLU A 425 -20.97 42.69 12.32
N ALA A 426 -20.50 43.31 11.19
CA ALA A 426 -19.13 43.08 10.71
C ALA A 426 -18.08 43.56 11.72
N VAL A 427 -18.29 44.71 12.35
CA VAL A 427 -17.35 45.23 13.43
C VAL A 427 -17.38 44.33 14.65
N LYS A 428 -18.54 43.80 15.04
CA LYS A 428 -18.65 42.83 16.14
C LYS A 428 -17.90 41.54 15.82
N ALA A 429 -18.10 41.02 14.60
CA ALA A 429 -17.38 39.83 14.13
C ALA A 429 -15.85 40.07 14.18
N ALA A 430 -15.36 41.19 13.67
CA ALA A 430 -13.93 41.52 13.71
C ALA A 430 -13.37 41.59 15.14
N SER A 431 -14.13 42.19 16.06
CA SER A 431 -13.75 42.25 17.50
C SER A 431 -13.69 40.83 18.09
N GLU A 432 -14.70 40.00 17.83
CA GLU A 432 -14.73 38.62 18.34
C GLU A 432 -13.61 37.78 17.73
N ILE A 433 -13.35 37.89 16.42
CA ILE A 433 -12.21 37.24 15.77
C ILE A 433 -10.90 37.62 16.48
N SER A 434 -10.64 38.89 16.70
CA SER A 434 -9.42 39.35 17.38
C SER A 434 -9.25 38.74 18.78
N LYS A 435 -10.34 38.59 19.52
CA LYS A 435 -10.36 37.97 20.84
C LYS A 435 -10.09 36.47 20.77
N GLN A 436 -10.80 35.78 19.88
CA GLN A 436 -10.68 34.33 19.75
C GLN A 436 -9.32 33.91 19.17
N ILE A 437 -8.74 34.66 18.25
CA ILE A 437 -7.39 34.40 17.72
C ILE A 437 -6.32 34.54 18.80
N LYS A 438 -6.44 35.51 19.73
CA LYS A 438 -5.52 35.59 20.88
C LYS A 438 -5.58 34.36 21.80
N LEU A 439 -6.76 33.78 21.97
CA LEU A 439 -6.93 32.54 22.73
C LEU A 439 -6.34 31.36 21.97
N LEU A 440 -6.67 31.24 20.70
CA LEU A 440 -6.14 30.19 19.82
C LEU A 440 -4.60 30.27 19.74
N SER A 441 -4.02 31.46 19.63
CA SER A 441 -2.56 31.65 19.60
C SER A 441 -1.89 31.10 20.87
N LYS A 442 -2.47 31.33 22.06
CA LYS A 442 -1.96 30.78 23.31
C LYS A 442 -1.99 29.24 23.34
N ASP A 443 -3.01 28.64 22.78
CA ASP A 443 -3.10 27.17 22.70
C ASP A 443 -2.13 26.59 21.69
N LEU A 444 -2.03 27.19 20.51
CA LEU A 444 -1.09 26.77 19.46
C LEU A 444 0.38 26.99 19.87
N SER A 445 0.69 28.03 20.63
CA SER A 445 2.06 28.26 21.09
C SER A 445 2.57 27.17 22.02
N LYS A 446 1.67 26.51 22.78
CA LYS A 446 2.01 25.36 23.64
C LYS A 446 2.31 24.07 22.82
N GLU A 447 1.71 23.95 21.67
CA GLU A 447 1.77 22.71 20.87
C GLU A 447 2.74 22.81 19.68
N PHE A 448 2.90 23.99 19.10
CA PHE A 448 3.60 24.18 17.82
C PHE A 448 4.67 25.26 17.83
N SER A 449 4.92 25.92 18.97
CA SER A 449 5.78 27.11 19.05
C SER A 449 5.38 28.22 18.04
N ALA A 450 4.10 28.27 17.67
CA ALA A 450 3.56 29.17 16.67
C ALA A 450 2.70 30.25 17.32
N GLU A 451 2.99 31.51 17.03
CA GLU A 451 2.16 32.64 17.45
C GLU A 451 1.35 33.17 16.27
N LEU A 452 0.03 33.28 16.44
CA LEU A 452 -0.86 33.95 15.48
C LEU A 452 -1.09 35.40 15.90
N LYS A 453 -1.02 36.31 14.97
CA LYS A 453 -1.27 37.74 15.19
C LYS A 453 -2.22 38.31 14.15
#